data_620eeaee9b3e85c11477597b9bea3c3c
#
_entry.id   620eeaee9b3e85c11477597b9bea3c3c
#
_cell.length_a   1.000
_cell.length_b   1.000
_cell.length_c   1.000
_cell.angle_alpha   90.00
_cell.angle_beta   90.00
_cell.angle_gamma   90.00
#
_symmetry.space_group_name_H-M   'P 1'
#
loop_
_entity.id
_entity.type
_entity.pdbx_description
1 polymer ?
#
loop_
_entity_poly.entity_id
_entity_poly.type
_entity_poly.pdbx_seq_one_letter_code
_entity_poly.pdbx_strand_id
1 'polypeptide(L)'
;MNKNHKPVRIKLAHINDTHSYFEPTSLQLKLKIDKDLILEPYVSAGGFSRIATRVEQLRDDAQRQGQGMLFLHAGDCFQGTLYFSLFKGKANADLLNALNIDAMALGNHELDMGNEPVALFCQRTNFPLLAGNWDLSNESKNKAHRLSDCNNVLSYQPDSRSAQYLVKEFNGVKVAIFGLSIDKMSDIANPDADTPFMTAIETAKATVAQIHNDGIKNIILLSHLGYEGDLELAEQVEGIGIIVGGHSHRLQGDFTAIGLGEDDPYGIKVNGTYVVQAGFHALTMGHCVLEFDENGQATMLNGQNELLLGRRIFWDSTLNQQLDQGVFETACDFIHGQPNVVVCKKHPETQAILRDKYIPRVRALQSQVIAHVESKKRHVRIPDELGGSELAGAVARSFLHSLNKRGHNVQFAIHNAGGVRTSLNPGDITVADVAGRLLPFAVPIGFYDVKGAVIRRALEGAINNALNNGVEGTGSGSYPYTYNLNFDYQADAPKGERIQRLEILDGYRWVKVDDDAWYRGTSSAYTMKGKEGYEALLDMKGEGCVS
;
A
#
# COMPACT_ATOMS: atom_id res chain seq x y z
N MET A 1 -32.69 11.09 -34.29
CA MET A 1 -33.50 11.16 -33.05
C MET A 1 -32.56 11.36 -31.90
N ASN A 2 -32.45 12.58 -31.38
CA ASN A 2 -31.67 12.87 -30.19
C ASN A 2 -32.27 12.10 -29.01
N LYS A 3 -31.62 11.04 -28.58
CA LYS A 3 -31.90 10.45 -27.27
C LYS A 3 -31.41 11.47 -26.25
N ASN A 4 -32.32 12.27 -25.70
CA ASN A 4 -32.03 13.15 -24.58
C ASN A 4 -31.30 12.34 -23.51
N HIS A 5 -30.01 12.55 -23.33
CA HIS A 5 -29.26 12.07 -22.18
C HIS A 5 -29.90 12.73 -20.96
N LYS A 6 -30.42 11.94 -20.04
CA LYS A 6 -30.98 12.46 -18.78
C LYS A 6 -29.83 12.58 -17.76
N PRO A 7 -29.83 13.59 -16.90
CA PRO A 7 -28.93 13.64 -15.76
C PRO A 7 -29.06 12.36 -14.93
N VAL A 8 -27.93 11.84 -14.44
CA VAL A 8 -27.93 10.66 -13.57
C VAL A 8 -27.20 10.96 -12.27
N ARG A 9 -27.83 10.61 -11.15
CA ARG A 9 -27.23 10.68 -9.81
C ARG A 9 -26.77 9.31 -9.36
N ILE A 10 -25.53 9.26 -8.89
CA ILE A 10 -24.88 8.04 -8.42
C ILE A 10 -24.29 8.32 -7.05
N LYS A 11 -24.59 7.47 -6.08
CA LYS A 11 -23.83 7.41 -4.83
C LYS A 11 -22.59 6.56 -5.06
N LEU A 12 -21.41 7.13 -4.84
CA LEU A 12 -20.13 6.46 -4.94
C LEU A 12 -19.56 6.28 -3.55
N ALA A 13 -19.18 5.05 -3.20
CA ALA A 13 -18.36 4.74 -2.04
C ALA A 13 -17.04 4.13 -2.51
N HIS A 14 -15.95 4.37 -1.79
CA HIS A 14 -14.65 3.82 -2.17
C HIS A 14 -13.73 3.59 -0.96
N ILE A 15 -12.81 2.67 -1.16
CA ILE A 15 -11.67 2.38 -0.30
C ILE A 15 -10.43 2.18 -1.17
N ASN A 16 -9.25 2.29 -0.59
CA ASN A 16 -7.96 2.06 -1.22
C ASN A 16 -6.95 1.57 -0.18
N ASP A 17 -5.84 0.98 -0.64
CA ASP A 17 -4.66 0.66 0.18
C ASP A 17 -5.03 -0.07 1.48
N THR A 18 -5.88 -1.09 1.34
CA THR A 18 -6.41 -1.81 2.51
C THR A 18 -5.39 -2.75 3.14
N HIS A 19 -4.36 -3.19 2.38
CA HIS A 19 -3.19 -3.92 2.86
C HIS A 19 -3.51 -5.05 3.83
N SER A 20 -4.55 -5.83 3.52
CA SER A 20 -5.01 -6.96 4.36
C SER A 20 -5.33 -6.61 5.82
N TYR A 21 -5.62 -5.34 6.13
CA TYR A 21 -6.10 -4.92 7.45
C TYR A 21 -7.58 -5.26 7.62
N PHE A 22 -7.87 -6.54 7.74
CA PHE A 22 -9.24 -7.03 7.85
C PHE A 22 -9.87 -6.83 9.22
N GLU A 23 -9.04 -6.94 10.28
CA GLU A 23 -9.46 -6.67 11.65
C GLU A 23 -9.33 -5.19 11.97
N PRO A 24 -10.16 -4.68 12.90
CA PRO A 24 -9.99 -3.33 13.41
C PRO A 24 -8.62 -3.12 14.06
N THR A 25 -8.09 -1.93 13.90
CA THR A 25 -6.84 -1.48 14.51
C THR A 25 -7.10 -0.67 15.78
N SER A 26 -6.23 -0.79 16.78
CA SER A 26 -6.21 0.12 17.93
C SER A 26 -5.62 1.46 17.47
N LEU A 27 -6.41 2.52 17.55
CA LEU A 27 -6.05 3.87 17.11
C LEU A 27 -6.13 4.82 18.32
N GLN A 28 -5.07 5.57 18.56
CA GLN A 28 -5.11 6.66 19.53
C GLN A 28 -5.70 7.91 18.86
N LEU A 29 -6.70 8.48 19.49
CA LEU A 29 -7.27 9.76 19.11
C LEU A 29 -6.71 10.86 20.01
N LYS A 30 -6.74 12.10 19.52
CA LYS A 30 -6.47 13.30 20.33
C LYS A 30 -7.67 14.23 20.22
N LEU A 31 -8.58 14.08 21.18
CA LEU A 31 -9.86 14.81 21.22
C LEU A 31 -9.64 16.17 21.88
N LYS A 32 -9.74 17.22 21.12
CA LYS A 32 -9.70 18.61 21.63
C LYS A 32 -11.10 19.03 22.05
N ILE A 33 -11.53 18.61 23.25
CA ILE A 33 -12.88 18.85 23.77
C ILE A 33 -13.14 20.35 23.95
N ASP A 34 -12.18 21.03 24.60
CA ASP A 34 -12.14 22.48 24.71
C ASP A 34 -10.69 22.98 24.85
N LYS A 35 -10.48 24.25 25.21
CA LYS A 35 -9.14 24.86 25.32
C LYS A 35 -8.25 24.19 26.37
N ASP A 36 -8.85 23.68 27.44
CA ASP A 36 -8.16 23.18 28.63
C ASP A 36 -8.29 21.65 28.76
N LEU A 37 -9.19 21.01 28.00
CA LEU A 37 -9.46 19.59 28.09
C LEU A 37 -9.11 18.87 26.77
N ILE A 38 -8.00 18.15 26.79
CA ILE A 38 -7.59 17.23 25.70
C ILE A 38 -7.63 15.82 26.26
N LEU A 39 -8.33 14.92 25.57
CA LEU A 39 -8.35 13.49 25.86
C LEU A 39 -7.59 12.74 24.79
N GLU A 40 -6.78 11.76 25.20
CA GLU A 40 -6.00 10.92 24.28
C GLU A 40 -6.37 9.43 24.39
N PRO A 41 -7.64 9.09 24.15
CA PRO A 41 -8.11 7.71 24.29
C PRO A 41 -7.73 6.86 23.09
N TYR A 42 -7.83 5.54 23.30
CA TYR A 42 -7.73 4.53 22.25
C TYR A 42 -9.11 4.01 21.86
N VAL A 43 -9.28 3.80 20.56
CA VAL A 43 -10.51 3.27 19.95
C VAL A 43 -10.21 2.10 19.05
N SER A 44 -11.19 1.23 18.84
CA SER A 44 -11.11 0.19 17.82
C SER A 44 -11.60 0.80 16.50
N ALA A 45 -10.69 1.05 15.55
CA ALA A 45 -10.98 1.74 14.29
C ALA A 45 -10.93 0.80 13.08
N GLY A 46 -11.74 1.08 12.05
CA GLY A 46 -11.72 0.42 10.76
C GLY A 46 -12.09 -1.06 10.77
N GLY A 47 -11.53 -1.77 9.80
CA GLY A 47 -11.73 -3.18 9.54
C GLY A 47 -12.91 -3.49 8.61
N PHE A 48 -12.78 -4.56 7.82
CA PHE A 48 -13.71 -4.92 6.75
C PHE A 48 -15.16 -5.10 7.21
N SER A 49 -15.35 -5.63 8.43
CA SER A 49 -16.71 -5.81 8.98
C SER A 49 -17.42 -4.48 9.25
N ARG A 50 -16.71 -3.37 9.52
CA ARG A 50 -17.33 -2.05 9.65
C ARG A 50 -17.55 -1.39 8.30
N ILE A 51 -16.60 -1.56 7.37
CA ILE A 51 -16.77 -1.14 5.98
C ILE A 51 -18.04 -1.78 5.40
N ALA A 52 -18.21 -3.10 5.58
CA ALA A 52 -19.41 -3.82 5.12
C ALA A 52 -20.70 -3.20 5.66
N THR A 53 -20.77 -2.94 6.99
CA THR A 53 -21.93 -2.29 7.60
C THR A 53 -22.20 -0.91 7.01
N ARG A 54 -21.13 -0.11 6.83
CA ARG A 54 -21.30 1.25 6.31
C ARG A 54 -21.72 1.26 4.84
N VAL A 55 -21.16 0.39 4.03
CA VAL A 55 -21.56 0.21 2.62
C VAL A 55 -23.01 -0.21 2.50
N GLU A 56 -23.48 -1.14 3.35
CA GLU A 56 -24.88 -1.55 3.38
C GLU A 56 -25.81 -0.38 3.70
N GLN A 57 -25.47 0.44 4.72
CA GLN A 57 -26.22 1.66 5.05
C GLN A 57 -26.28 2.65 3.86
N LEU A 58 -25.15 2.84 3.15
CA LEU A 58 -25.09 3.72 1.99
C LEU A 58 -25.93 3.17 0.81
N ARG A 59 -25.97 1.84 0.63
CA ARG A 59 -26.83 1.18 -0.37
C ARG A 59 -28.30 1.38 -0.06
N ASP A 60 -28.70 1.19 1.20
CA ASP A 60 -30.06 1.41 1.64
C ASP A 60 -30.50 2.88 1.45
N ASP A 61 -29.58 3.82 1.75
CA ASP A 61 -29.82 5.25 1.53
C ASP A 61 -29.99 5.57 0.04
N ALA A 62 -29.11 5.04 -0.81
CA ALA A 62 -29.20 5.21 -2.25
C ALA A 62 -30.54 4.66 -2.81
N GLN A 63 -30.92 3.46 -2.37
CA GLN A 63 -32.17 2.85 -2.77
C GLN A 63 -33.40 3.68 -2.36
N ARG A 64 -33.42 4.20 -1.11
CA ARG A 64 -34.49 5.09 -0.62
C ARG A 64 -34.60 6.38 -1.43
N GLN A 65 -33.49 6.87 -1.96
CA GLN A 65 -33.41 8.08 -2.78
C GLN A 65 -33.58 7.82 -4.28
N GLY A 66 -33.79 6.57 -4.70
CA GLY A 66 -33.88 6.18 -6.11
C GLY A 66 -32.60 6.39 -6.90
N GLN A 67 -31.45 6.38 -6.23
CA GLN A 67 -30.11 6.56 -6.81
C GLN A 67 -29.46 5.22 -7.08
N GLY A 68 -28.61 5.16 -8.12
CA GLY A 68 -27.65 4.08 -8.30
C GLY A 68 -26.53 4.20 -7.25
N MET A 69 -25.88 3.08 -6.94
CA MET A 69 -24.69 3.07 -6.08
C MET A 69 -23.58 2.24 -6.70
N LEU A 70 -22.35 2.71 -6.53
CA LEU A 70 -21.10 2.01 -6.80
C LEU A 70 -20.28 1.92 -5.53
N PHE A 71 -19.63 0.77 -5.32
CA PHE A 71 -18.60 0.61 -4.31
C PHE A 71 -17.32 0.10 -4.96
N LEU A 72 -16.25 0.92 -4.90
CA LEU A 72 -15.01 0.73 -5.63
C LEU A 72 -13.80 0.57 -4.69
N HIS A 73 -12.78 -0.17 -5.15
CA HIS A 73 -11.49 -0.31 -4.45
C HIS A 73 -10.35 0.12 -5.38
N ALA A 74 -9.58 1.15 -4.98
CA ALA A 74 -8.55 1.74 -5.82
C ALA A 74 -7.15 1.08 -5.70
N GLY A 75 -7.10 -0.23 -5.45
CA GLY A 75 -5.85 -1.02 -5.46
C GLY A 75 -5.16 -1.16 -4.11
N ASP A 76 -4.10 -1.96 -4.09
CA ASP A 76 -3.30 -2.32 -2.93
C ASP A 76 -4.11 -2.98 -1.79
N CYS A 77 -4.76 -4.08 -2.12
CA CYS A 77 -5.38 -4.92 -1.10
C CYS A 77 -4.41 -5.93 -0.49
N PHE A 78 -3.30 -6.24 -1.17
CA PHE A 78 -2.27 -7.19 -0.74
C PHE A 78 -1.30 -6.59 0.28
N GLN A 79 -0.44 -7.45 0.85
CA GLN A 79 0.60 -7.11 1.84
C GLN A 79 0.05 -6.62 3.19
N GLY A 80 0.93 -6.09 4.04
CA GLY A 80 0.66 -5.35 5.28
C GLY A 80 0.44 -6.18 6.52
N THR A 81 -0.17 -7.37 6.46
CA THR A 81 -0.46 -8.19 7.63
C THR A 81 -0.18 -9.68 7.43
N LEU A 82 -0.19 -10.44 8.53
CA LEU A 82 -0.05 -11.91 8.50
C LEU A 82 -1.15 -12.61 7.69
N TYR A 83 -2.27 -11.97 7.44
CA TYR A 83 -3.31 -12.51 6.56
C TYR A 83 -2.78 -12.70 5.14
N PHE A 84 -2.08 -11.72 4.60
CA PHE A 84 -1.45 -11.88 3.29
C PHE A 84 -0.32 -12.92 3.33
N SER A 85 0.58 -12.82 4.31
CA SER A 85 1.72 -13.75 4.44
C SER A 85 1.28 -15.22 4.49
N LEU A 86 0.17 -15.53 5.17
CA LEU A 86 -0.36 -16.88 5.32
C LEU A 86 -1.22 -17.34 4.14
N PHE A 87 -2.00 -16.46 3.55
CA PHE A 87 -3.07 -16.84 2.62
C PHE A 87 -2.86 -16.35 1.19
N LYS A 88 -1.82 -15.54 0.93
CA LYS A 88 -1.37 -15.11 -0.42
C LYS A 88 -2.53 -14.64 -1.32
N GLY A 89 -3.37 -13.73 -0.80
CA GLY A 89 -4.51 -13.16 -1.50
C GLY A 89 -5.83 -13.93 -1.35
N LYS A 90 -5.84 -15.19 -0.85
CA LYS A 90 -7.07 -15.95 -0.66
C LYS A 90 -8.05 -15.29 0.32
N ALA A 91 -7.53 -14.77 1.45
CA ALA A 91 -8.35 -14.07 2.43
C ALA A 91 -8.87 -12.74 1.86
N ASN A 92 -8.04 -12.05 1.07
CA ASN A 92 -8.42 -10.82 0.36
C ASN A 92 -9.61 -11.07 -0.56
N ALA A 93 -9.53 -12.10 -1.42
CA ALA A 93 -10.62 -12.44 -2.34
C ALA A 93 -11.94 -12.77 -1.61
N ASP A 94 -11.89 -13.65 -0.59
CA ASP A 94 -13.11 -14.05 0.15
C ASP A 94 -13.77 -12.85 0.85
N LEU A 95 -12.98 -11.94 1.42
CA LEU A 95 -13.50 -10.79 2.15
C LEU A 95 -13.95 -9.66 1.22
N LEU A 96 -13.23 -9.39 0.13
CA LEU A 96 -13.64 -8.41 -0.88
C LEU A 96 -14.92 -8.87 -1.60
N ASN A 97 -15.06 -10.17 -1.90
CA ASN A 97 -16.32 -10.74 -2.40
C ASN A 97 -17.47 -10.48 -1.41
N ALA A 98 -17.25 -10.65 -0.11
CA ALA A 98 -18.26 -10.42 0.91
C ALA A 98 -18.64 -8.93 1.08
N LEU A 99 -17.79 -8.00 0.65
CA LEU A 99 -18.10 -6.58 0.60
C LEU A 99 -18.98 -6.19 -0.59
N ASN A 100 -19.16 -7.09 -1.56
CA ASN A 100 -19.89 -6.83 -2.81
C ASN A 100 -19.36 -5.60 -3.57
N ILE A 101 -18.05 -5.60 -3.84
CA ILE A 101 -17.38 -4.55 -4.59
C ILE A 101 -17.83 -4.59 -6.05
N ASP A 102 -18.05 -3.42 -6.67
CA ASP A 102 -18.45 -3.31 -8.08
C ASP A 102 -17.28 -3.42 -9.05
N ALA A 103 -16.10 -2.93 -8.66
CA ALA A 103 -14.82 -3.07 -9.36
C ALA A 103 -13.63 -2.71 -8.45
N MET A 104 -12.45 -3.23 -8.81
CA MET A 104 -11.19 -2.91 -8.15
C MET A 104 -10.09 -2.63 -9.18
N ALA A 105 -9.31 -1.56 -9.01
CA ALA A 105 -8.03 -1.40 -9.70
C ALA A 105 -6.98 -2.31 -9.08
N LEU A 106 -5.99 -2.74 -9.86
CA LEU A 106 -4.81 -3.43 -9.34
C LEU A 106 -3.70 -2.41 -9.07
N GLY A 107 -3.12 -2.46 -7.87
CA GLY A 107 -2.00 -1.62 -7.45
C GLY A 107 -0.65 -2.32 -7.58
N ASN A 108 0.39 -1.70 -7.04
CA ASN A 108 1.75 -2.26 -7.10
C ASN A 108 1.95 -3.42 -6.11
N HIS A 109 1.34 -3.39 -4.94
CA HIS A 109 1.50 -4.46 -3.95
C HIS A 109 0.81 -5.76 -4.36
N GLU A 110 -0.11 -5.75 -5.32
CA GLU A 110 -0.60 -6.97 -5.94
C GLU A 110 0.52 -7.73 -6.64
N LEU A 111 1.55 -7.05 -7.17
CA LEU A 111 2.66 -7.63 -7.94
C LEU A 111 3.97 -7.85 -7.15
N ASP A 112 4.00 -7.62 -5.85
CA ASP A 112 5.23 -7.81 -5.04
C ASP A 112 5.81 -9.23 -5.12
N MET A 113 4.95 -10.21 -5.34
CA MET A 113 5.32 -11.62 -5.46
C MET A 113 5.18 -12.17 -6.90
N GLY A 114 5.17 -11.30 -7.91
CA GLY A 114 4.96 -11.66 -9.31
C GLY A 114 3.49 -11.79 -9.69
N ASN A 115 3.23 -12.23 -10.92
CA ASN A 115 1.88 -12.31 -11.48
C ASN A 115 1.05 -13.49 -10.95
N GLU A 116 1.67 -14.62 -10.57
CA GLU A 116 0.96 -15.83 -10.19
C GLU A 116 -0.02 -15.63 -9.01
N PRO A 117 0.37 -14.98 -7.87
CA PRO A 117 -0.56 -14.72 -6.79
C PRO A 117 -1.75 -13.84 -7.21
N VAL A 118 -1.52 -12.88 -8.13
CA VAL A 118 -2.59 -12.04 -8.67
C VAL A 118 -3.54 -12.86 -9.53
N ALA A 119 -3.03 -13.74 -10.40
CA ALA A 119 -3.87 -14.63 -11.22
C ALA A 119 -4.74 -15.55 -10.35
N LEU A 120 -4.17 -16.13 -9.29
CA LEU A 120 -4.93 -16.95 -8.33
C LEU A 120 -6.00 -16.14 -7.57
N PHE A 121 -5.70 -14.89 -7.24
CA PHE A 121 -6.65 -13.95 -6.65
C PHE A 121 -7.78 -13.62 -7.64
N CYS A 122 -7.46 -13.29 -8.88
CA CYS A 122 -8.42 -13.00 -9.93
C CYS A 122 -9.41 -14.15 -10.18
N GLN A 123 -8.91 -15.40 -10.21
CA GLN A 123 -9.76 -16.60 -10.37
C GLN A 123 -10.76 -16.80 -9.22
N ARG A 124 -10.50 -16.18 -8.06
CA ARG A 124 -11.31 -16.31 -6.86
C ARG A 124 -12.27 -15.16 -6.63
N THR A 125 -12.02 -14.01 -7.24
CA THR A 125 -12.87 -12.82 -7.14
C THR A 125 -14.09 -12.93 -8.06
N ASN A 126 -15.23 -12.36 -7.62
CA ASN A 126 -16.48 -12.33 -8.37
C ASN A 126 -16.83 -10.94 -8.93
N PHE A 127 -15.86 -10.04 -8.96
CA PHE A 127 -15.98 -8.67 -9.46
C PHE A 127 -14.86 -8.37 -10.47
N PRO A 128 -15.05 -7.36 -11.35
CA PRO A 128 -14.05 -6.94 -12.32
C PRO A 128 -12.80 -6.35 -11.65
N LEU A 129 -11.64 -6.72 -12.20
CA LEU A 129 -10.33 -6.20 -11.85
C LEU A 129 -9.81 -5.34 -13.00
N LEU A 130 -9.50 -4.08 -12.73
CA LEU A 130 -9.15 -3.11 -13.75
C LEU A 130 -7.63 -2.93 -13.80
N ALA A 131 -7.03 -3.34 -14.89
CA ALA A 131 -5.60 -3.33 -15.18
C ALA A 131 -5.34 -2.68 -16.56
N GLY A 132 -5.98 -1.52 -16.81
CA GLY A 132 -6.16 -0.98 -18.15
C GLY A 132 -4.87 -0.55 -18.87
N ASN A 133 -3.77 -0.36 -18.18
CA ASN A 133 -2.45 -0.12 -18.79
C ASN A 133 -1.48 -1.31 -18.64
N TRP A 134 -1.97 -2.51 -18.26
CA TRP A 134 -1.18 -3.75 -18.24
C TRP A 134 -1.38 -4.48 -19.56
N ASP A 135 -0.32 -4.64 -20.35
CA ASP A 135 -0.38 -5.41 -21.60
C ASP A 135 -0.14 -6.89 -21.32
N LEU A 136 -1.21 -7.66 -21.33
CA LEU A 136 -1.21 -9.10 -21.12
C LEU A 136 -1.16 -9.91 -22.44
N SER A 137 -1.07 -9.25 -23.58
CA SER A 137 -1.17 -9.88 -24.91
C SER A 137 -0.08 -10.90 -25.19
N ASN A 138 1.10 -10.70 -24.59
CA ASN A 138 2.28 -11.55 -24.79
C ASN A 138 2.59 -12.43 -23.56
N GLU A 139 1.68 -12.55 -22.61
CA GLU A 139 1.89 -13.37 -21.43
C GLU A 139 2.17 -14.85 -21.81
N SER A 140 3.23 -15.43 -21.26
CA SER A 140 3.73 -16.75 -21.62
C SER A 140 2.69 -17.85 -21.36
N LYS A 141 2.42 -18.65 -22.41
CA LYS A 141 1.52 -19.83 -22.34
C LYS A 141 2.05 -20.95 -21.46
N ASN A 142 3.32 -20.90 -21.05
CA ASN A 142 3.94 -21.91 -20.19
C ASN A 142 3.71 -21.67 -18.70
N LYS A 143 3.11 -20.54 -18.32
CA LYS A 143 2.72 -20.25 -16.93
C LYS A 143 1.57 -21.13 -16.48
N ALA A 144 1.61 -21.62 -15.24
CA ALA A 144 0.54 -22.42 -14.65
C ALA A 144 -0.75 -21.57 -14.43
N HIS A 145 -0.57 -20.33 -14.07
CA HIS A 145 -1.65 -19.35 -13.86
C HIS A 145 -1.33 -18.05 -14.57
N ARG A 146 -2.22 -17.59 -15.45
CA ARG A 146 -2.04 -16.38 -16.24
C ARG A 146 -3.14 -15.37 -15.94
N LEU A 147 -2.78 -14.09 -15.93
CA LEU A 147 -3.74 -12.99 -15.83
C LEU A 147 -4.62 -12.91 -17.08
N SER A 148 -4.04 -13.18 -18.25
CA SER A 148 -4.77 -13.21 -19.53
C SER A 148 -5.85 -14.30 -19.63
N ASP A 149 -5.84 -15.31 -18.77
CA ASP A 149 -6.88 -16.35 -18.70
C ASP A 149 -8.05 -15.96 -17.77
N CYS A 150 -7.93 -14.85 -17.06
CA CYS A 150 -8.95 -14.40 -16.11
C CYS A 150 -10.00 -13.53 -16.81
N ASN A 151 -11.21 -14.04 -17.00
CA ASN A 151 -12.28 -13.34 -17.70
C ASN A 151 -12.76 -12.05 -17.01
N ASN A 152 -12.41 -11.85 -15.74
CA ASN A 152 -12.78 -10.67 -14.97
C ASN A 152 -11.66 -9.63 -14.88
N VAL A 153 -10.54 -9.83 -15.57
CA VAL A 153 -9.45 -8.83 -15.71
C VAL A 153 -9.69 -8.01 -16.96
N LEU A 154 -9.85 -6.71 -16.79
CA LEU A 154 -9.99 -5.74 -17.88
C LEU A 154 -8.62 -5.05 -18.07
N SER A 155 -7.90 -5.47 -19.12
CA SER A 155 -6.52 -5.08 -19.37
C SER A 155 -6.37 -4.11 -20.55
N TYR A 156 -5.15 -3.79 -20.88
CA TYR A 156 -4.81 -2.99 -22.07
C TYR A 156 -5.14 -3.72 -23.38
N GLN A 157 -5.57 -2.97 -24.37
CA GLN A 157 -5.88 -3.43 -25.72
C GLN A 157 -4.86 -2.85 -26.71
N PRO A 158 -3.90 -3.64 -27.20
CA PRO A 158 -2.81 -3.15 -28.06
C PRO A 158 -3.32 -2.49 -29.38
N ASP A 159 -4.37 -3.05 -29.97
CA ASP A 159 -4.90 -2.58 -31.27
C ASP A 159 -5.47 -1.16 -31.17
N SER A 160 -6.23 -0.86 -30.13
CA SER A 160 -6.82 0.46 -29.86
C SER A 160 -5.96 1.35 -28.99
N ARG A 161 -4.90 0.82 -28.40
CA ARG A 161 -4.03 1.48 -27.39
C ARG A 161 -4.80 2.04 -26.20
N SER A 162 -5.90 1.40 -25.85
CA SER A 162 -6.82 1.82 -24.79
C SER A 162 -7.01 0.73 -23.74
N ALA A 163 -7.53 1.11 -22.59
CA ALA A 163 -7.97 0.18 -21.57
C ALA A 163 -9.31 -0.45 -21.94
N GLN A 164 -9.50 -1.72 -21.59
CA GLN A 164 -10.85 -2.27 -21.45
C GLN A 164 -11.58 -1.57 -20.31
N TYR A 165 -12.89 -1.39 -20.44
CA TYR A 165 -13.71 -0.71 -19.43
C TYR A 165 -15.00 -1.45 -19.12
N LEU A 166 -15.47 -1.28 -17.90
CA LEU A 166 -16.77 -1.76 -17.43
C LEU A 166 -17.85 -0.74 -17.75
N VAL A 167 -19.02 -1.19 -18.15
CA VAL A 167 -20.20 -0.32 -18.32
C VAL A 167 -21.26 -0.73 -17.30
N LYS A 168 -21.69 0.23 -16.50
CA LYS A 168 -22.86 0.11 -15.60
C LYS A 168 -23.98 1.01 -16.11
N GLU A 169 -25.22 0.62 -15.88
CA GLU A 169 -26.38 1.40 -16.28
C GLU A 169 -27.22 1.78 -15.06
N PHE A 170 -27.51 3.07 -14.94
CA PHE A 170 -28.34 3.65 -13.88
C PHE A 170 -29.47 4.45 -14.49
N ASN A 171 -30.71 4.04 -14.22
CA ASN A 171 -31.91 4.69 -14.76
C ASN A 171 -31.89 4.88 -16.30
N GLY A 172 -31.31 3.91 -17.01
CA GLY A 172 -31.18 3.95 -18.47
C GLY A 172 -29.99 4.79 -18.99
N VAL A 173 -29.12 5.31 -18.09
CA VAL A 173 -27.92 6.08 -18.43
C VAL A 173 -26.68 5.23 -18.17
N LYS A 174 -25.82 5.10 -19.18
CA LYS A 174 -24.57 4.35 -19.11
C LYS A 174 -23.46 5.18 -18.45
N VAL A 175 -22.67 4.51 -17.60
CA VAL A 175 -21.46 5.02 -16.97
C VAL A 175 -20.34 4.04 -17.25
N ALA A 176 -19.24 4.51 -17.83
CA ALA A 176 -18.05 3.72 -18.06
C ALA A 176 -17.07 3.85 -16.89
N ILE A 177 -16.45 2.73 -16.52
CA ILE A 177 -15.45 2.67 -15.45
C ILE A 177 -14.24 1.93 -16.01
N PHE A 178 -13.06 2.55 -15.99
CA PHE A 178 -11.79 1.92 -16.34
C PHE A 178 -10.77 2.12 -15.24
N GLY A 179 -9.68 1.35 -15.26
CA GLY A 179 -8.66 1.43 -14.22
C GLY A 179 -7.26 1.60 -14.81
N LEU A 180 -6.42 2.33 -14.09
CA LEU A 180 -5.01 2.53 -14.43
C LEU A 180 -4.14 2.40 -13.19
N SER A 181 -2.90 1.98 -13.37
CA SER A 181 -1.89 1.93 -12.32
C SER A 181 -0.57 2.54 -12.80
N ILE A 182 0.40 2.60 -11.91
CA ILE A 182 1.71 3.23 -12.12
C ILE A 182 2.40 2.70 -13.37
N ASP A 183 2.89 3.60 -14.23
CA ASP A 183 3.61 3.26 -15.47
C ASP A 183 4.91 2.51 -15.20
N LYS A 184 5.65 2.97 -14.17
CA LYS A 184 6.94 2.41 -13.76
C LYS A 184 6.77 1.31 -12.72
N MET A 185 5.82 0.41 -12.95
CA MET A 185 5.50 -0.68 -12.02
C MET A 185 6.72 -1.53 -11.67
N SER A 186 7.58 -1.83 -12.65
CA SER A 186 8.80 -2.61 -12.44
C SER A 186 9.83 -1.94 -11.52
N ASP A 187 9.70 -0.63 -11.29
CA ASP A 187 10.58 0.11 -10.37
C ASP A 187 10.22 -0.11 -8.91
N ILE A 188 8.97 -0.45 -8.61
CA ILE A 188 8.43 -0.51 -7.25
C ILE A 188 7.80 -1.86 -6.87
N ALA A 189 7.59 -2.75 -7.83
CA ALA A 189 7.03 -4.08 -7.65
C ALA A 189 7.84 -5.13 -8.45
N ASN A 190 7.36 -6.37 -8.50
CA ASN A 190 8.00 -7.48 -9.20
C ASN A 190 7.10 -8.09 -10.28
N PRO A 191 6.58 -7.33 -11.25
CA PRO A 191 5.82 -7.92 -12.34
C PRO A 191 6.70 -8.88 -13.15
N ASP A 192 6.08 -9.87 -13.77
CA ASP A 192 6.78 -10.74 -14.70
C ASP A 192 7.22 -9.94 -15.95
N ALA A 193 8.35 -10.30 -16.55
CA ALA A 193 8.94 -9.57 -17.68
C ALA A 193 8.03 -9.53 -18.94
N ASP A 194 7.06 -10.43 -19.04
CA ASP A 194 6.09 -10.51 -20.13
C ASP A 194 4.80 -9.72 -19.86
N THR A 195 4.82 -8.84 -18.88
CA THR A 195 3.70 -7.93 -18.53
C THR A 195 4.21 -6.49 -18.56
N PRO A 196 4.38 -5.89 -19.75
CA PRO A 196 4.76 -4.47 -19.85
C PRO A 196 3.60 -3.55 -19.44
N PHE A 197 3.97 -2.36 -18.95
CA PHE A 197 3.04 -1.32 -18.49
C PHE A 197 3.07 -0.16 -19.49
N MET A 198 1.89 0.23 -19.96
CA MET A 198 1.74 1.35 -20.88
C MET A 198 1.60 2.66 -20.11
N THR A 199 1.95 3.77 -20.76
CA THR A 199 1.83 5.11 -20.20
C THR A 199 0.38 5.40 -19.85
N ALA A 200 0.11 5.73 -18.60
CA ALA A 200 -1.25 5.92 -18.07
C ALA A 200 -1.98 7.06 -18.77
N ILE A 201 -1.33 8.21 -18.95
CA ILE A 201 -1.93 9.40 -19.61
C ILE A 201 -2.35 9.09 -21.05
N GLU A 202 -1.48 8.47 -21.84
CA GLU A 202 -1.81 8.15 -23.26
C GLU A 202 -2.88 7.06 -23.33
N THR A 203 -2.84 6.07 -22.43
CA THR A 203 -3.89 5.06 -22.32
C THR A 203 -5.22 5.69 -21.93
N ALA A 204 -5.22 6.64 -20.97
CA ALA A 204 -6.43 7.34 -20.56
C ALA A 204 -7.05 8.13 -21.73
N LYS A 205 -6.24 8.92 -22.48
CA LYS A 205 -6.70 9.68 -23.64
C LYS A 205 -7.37 8.79 -24.68
N ALA A 206 -6.71 7.67 -25.04
CA ALA A 206 -7.24 6.71 -25.99
C ALA A 206 -8.54 6.03 -25.48
N THR A 207 -8.59 5.69 -24.18
CA THR A 207 -9.75 5.07 -23.56
C THR A 207 -10.95 6.01 -23.52
N VAL A 208 -10.76 7.27 -23.12
CA VAL A 208 -11.82 8.30 -23.11
C VAL A 208 -12.37 8.51 -24.52
N ALA A 209 -11.49 8.61 -25.53
CA ALA A 209 -11.91 8.72 -26.92
C ALA A 209 -12.74 7.51 -27.38
N GLN A 210 -12.33 6.30 -27.03
CA GLN A 210 -13.06 5.08 -27.34
C GLN A 210 -14.45 5.05 -26.66
N ILE A 211 -14.53 5.38 -25.37
CA ILE A 211 -15.78 5.46 -24.60
C ILE A 211 -16.75 6.47 -25.23
N HIS A 212 -16.24 7.63 -25.65
CA HIS A 212 -17.05 8.63 -26.35
C HIS A 212 -17.54 8.15 -27.73
N ASN A 213 -16.70 7.44 -28.49
CA ASN A 213 -17.09 6.82 -29.75
C ASN A 213 -18.20 5.77 -29.57
N ASP A 214 -18.21 5.08 -28.42
CA ASP A 214 -19.28 4.12 -28.06
C ASP A 214 -20.54 4.82 -27.50
N GLY A 215 -20.57 6.16 -27.54
CA GLY A 215 -21.71 7.00 -27.16
C GLY A 215 -21.92 7.15 -25.66
N ILE A 216 -20.92 6.86 -24.84
CA ILE A 216 -20.95 7.02 -23.38
C ILE A 216 -20.19 8.30 -23.03
N LYS A 217 -20.78 9.13 -22.17
CA LYS A 217 -20.19 10.41 -21.76
C LYS A 217 -19.75 10.42 -20.28
N ASN A 218 -20.36 9.58 -19.45
CA ASN A 218 -20.14 9.56 -18.01
C ASN A 218 -19.01 8.57 -17.71
N ILE A 219 -17.88 9.10 -17.24
CA ILE A 219 -16.64 8.33 -17.08
C ILE A 219 -16.12 8.45 -15.65
N ILE A 220 -15.81 7.30 -15.05
CA ILE A 220 -15.13 7.17 -13.76
C ILE A 220 -13.79 6.47 -14.01
N LEU A 221 -12.69 7.04 -13.53
CA LEU A 221 -11.38 6.39 -13.48
C LEU A 221 -11.11 5.86 -12.08
N LEU A 222 -10.77 4.58 -11.99
CA LEU A 222 -10.29 3.95 -10.78
C LEU A 222 -8.76 3.84 -10.88
N SER A 223 -8.04 4.65 -10.10
CA SER A 223 -6.62 4.90 -10.30
C SER A 223 -5.76 4.35 -9.17
N HIS A 224 -4.59 3.81 -9.52
CA HIS A 224 -3.52 3.53 -8.58
C HIS A 224 -2.20 4.21 -9.02
N LEU A 225 -2.29 5.46 -9.47
CA LEU A 225 -1.14 6.28 -9.92
C LEU A 225 -0.48 7.05 -8.78
N GLY A 226 -1.18 7.21 -7.66
CA GLY A 226 -0.83 8.13 -6.59
C GLY A 226 -1.42 9.52 -6.82
N TYR A 227 -1.53 10.29 -5.75
CA TYR A 227 -2.27 11.56 -5.73
C TYR A 227 -1.75 12.58 -6.76
N GLU A 228 -0.43 12.77 -6.80
CA GLU A 228 0.20 13.69 -7.76
C GLU A 228 -0.01 13.22 -9.21
N GLY A 229 0.07 11.89 -9.45
CA GLY A 229 -0.22 11.31 -10.76
C GLY A 229 -1.69 11.46 -11.18
N ASP A 230 -2.61 11.39 -10.22
CA ASP A 230 -4.04 11.62 -10.44
C ASP A 230 -4.33 13.09 -10.79
N LEU A 231 -3.67 14.04 -10.12
CA LEU A 231 -3.77 15.47 -10.44
C LEU A 231 -3.22 15.78 -11.84
N GLU A 232 -2.03 15.24 -12.16
CA GLU A 232 -1.42 15.41 -13.48
C GLU A 232 -2.31 14.82 -14.58
N LEU A 233 -2.89 13.63 -14.36
CA LEU A 233 -3.80 13.02 -15.33
C LEU A 233 -5.06 13.87 -15.50
N ALA A 234 -5.64 14.41 -14.42
CA ALA A 234 -6.81 15.30 -14.49
C ALA A 234 -6.53 16.60 -15.27
N GLU A 235 -5.30 17.12 -15.20
CA GLU A 235 -4.89 18.30 -15.99
C GLU A 235 -4.78 17.99 -17.48
N GLN A 236 -4.35 16.76 -17.85
CA GLN A 236 -4.01 16.41 -19.23
C GLN A 236 -5.09 15.65 -19.99
N VAL A 237 -6.10 15.11 -19.28
CA VAL A 237 -7.15 14.25 -19.86
C VAL A 237 -8.53 14.79 -19.52
N GLU A 238 -9.21 15.31 -20.53
CA GLU A 238 -10.59 15.80 -20.39
C GLU A 238 -11.61 14.64 -20.49
N GLY A 239 -12.82 14.87 -19.97
CA GLY A 239 -13.96 13.95 -20.13
C GLY A 239 -14.10 12.92 -19.00
N ILE A 240 -13.22 12.91 -18.02
CA ILE A 240 -13.34 12.09 -16.80
C ILE A 240 -14.10 12.91 -15.75
N GLY A 241 -15.18 12.35 -15.17
CA GLY A 241 -15.96 13.05 -14.14
C GLY A 241 -15.31 12.99 -12.76
N ILE A 242 -14.72 11.83 -12.41
CA ILE A 242 -14.04 11.61 -11.14
C ILE A 242 -12.92 10.57 -11.29
N ILE A 243 -11.82 10.81 -10.59
CA ILE A 243 -10.73 9.87 -10.35
C ILE A 243 -10.83 9.41 -8.90
N VAL A 244 -10.99 8.10 -8.71
CA VAL A 244 -10.94 7.43 -7.39
C VAL A 244 -9.56 6.83 -7.27
N GLY A 245 -8.69 7.46 -6.46
CA GLY A 245 -7.27 7.17 -6.39
C GLY A 245 -6.85 6.34 -5.19
N GLY A 246 -5.60 5.86 -5.24
CA GLY A 246 -4.90 5.11 -4.20
C GLY A 246 -3.39 5.40 -4.19
N HIS A 247 -2.59 4.47 -3.65
CA HIS A 247 -1.13 4.46 -3.59
C HIS A 247 -0.50 5.47 -2.62
N SER A 248 -0.93 6.72 -2.60
CA SER A 248 -0.33 7.78 -1.77
C SER A 248 -0.82 7.79 -0.33
N HIS A 249 -1.81 6.96 0.02
CA HIS A 249 -2.40 6.87 1.36
C HIS A 249 -2.99 8.20 1.87
N ARG A 250 -3.38 9.14 0.98
CA ARG A 250 -3.92 10.44 1.36
C ARG A 250 -5.30 10.30 2.01
N LEU A 251 -5.47 10.90 3.18
CA LEU A 251 -6.75 11.00 3.87
C LEU A 251 -7.27 12.44 3.69
N GLN A 252 -7.96 12.68 2.58
CA GLN A 252 -8.51 14.01 2.28
C GLN A 252 -9.56 14.45 3.30
N GLY A 253 -9.48 15.72 3.69
CA GLY A 253 -10.39 16.36 4.65
C GLY A 253 -9.71 16.75 5.95
N ASP A 254 -10.47 17.41 6.83
CA ASP A 254 -10.00 17.89 8.14
C ASP A 254 -10.39 16.92 9.24
N PHE A 255 -9.41 16.24 9.82
CA PHE A 255 -9.52 15.33 10.97
C PHE A 255 -8.76 15.87 12.19
N THR A 256 -8.41 17.17 12.21
CA THR A 256 -7.64 17.80 13.29
C THR A 256 -8.34 17.76 14.65
N ALA A 257 -9.67 17.78 14.66
CA ALA A 257 -10.47 17.72 15.89
C ALA A 257 -10.24 16.40 16.67
N ILE A 258 -9.91 15.32 15.96
CA ILE A 258 -9.64 14.00 16.55
C ILE A 258 -8.16 13.60 16.49
N GLY A 259 -7.28 14.53 16.06
CA GLY A 259 -5.83 14.37 16.09
C GLY A 259 -5.20 13.61 14.91
N LEU A 260 -5.93 13.44 13.80
CA LEU A 260 -5.41 12.74 12.61
C LEU A 260 -4.92 13.70 11.50
N GLY A 261 -4.90 15.02 11.78
CA GLY A 261 -4.38 16.01 10.84
C GLY A 261 -5.41 16.51 9.83
N GLU A 262 -4.91 17.27 8.87
CA GLU A 262 -5.68 17.87 7.77
C GLU A 262 -4.94 17.57 6.45
N ASP A 263 -5.69 17.35 5.41
CA ASP A 263 -5.22 17.19 4.03
C ASP A 263 -6.13 18.02 3.10
N ASP A 264 -5.85 18.00 1.81
CA ASP A 264 -6.70 18.66 0.81
C ASP A 264 -8.19 18.32 1.01
N PRO A 265 -9.11 19.23 0.68
CA PRO A 265 -10.53 18.94 0.76
C PRO A 265 -10.90 17.69 -0.06
N TYR A 266 -11.83 16.88 0.49
CA TYR A 266 -12.34 15.73 -0.23
C TYR A 266 -12.96 16.15 -1.57
N GLY A 267 -12.49 15.55 -2.67
CA GLY A 267 -12.98 15.87 -4.01
C GLY A 267 -12.44 17.17 -4.56
N ILE A 268 -11.13 17.40 -4.43
CA ILE A 268 -10.47 18.51 -5.13
C ILE A 268 -10.77 18.42 -6.63
N LYS A 269 -11.04 19.56 -7.28
CA LYS A 269 -11.43 19.62 -8.69
C LYS A 269 -10.33 20.22 -9.55
N VAL A 270 -9.84 19.43 -10.51
CA VAL A 270 -8.79 19.83 -11.46
C VAL A 270 -9.35 19.68 -12.87
N ASN A 271 -9.32 20.73 -13.68
CA ASN A 271 -9.77 20.75 -15.07
C ASN A 271 -11.14 20.05 -15.31
N GLY A 272 -12.09 20.23 -14.37
CA GLY A 272 -13.42 19.62 -14.45
C GLY A 272 -13.55 18.22 -13.83
N THR A 273 -12.46 17.55 -13.51
CA THR A 273 -12.39 16.21 -12.90
C THR A 273 -12.24 16.30 -11.39
N TYR A 274 -13.02 15.54 -10.63
CA TYR A 274 -12.83 15.40 -9.19
C TYR A 274 -11.78 14.32 -8.89
N VAL A 275 -10.93 14.54 -7.87
CA VAL A 275 -9.92 13.59 -7.41
C VAL A 275 -10.18 13.27 -5.93
N VAL A 276 -10.33 11.97 -5.61
CA VAL A 276 -10.64 11.50 -4.25
C VAL A 276 -9.73 10.34 -3.83
N GLN A 277 -9.30 10.35 -2.54
CA GLN A 277 -8.64 9.23 -1.86
C GLN A 277 -9.18 9.08 -0.45
N ALA A 278 -9.17 7.85 0.10
CA ALA A 278 -9.82 7.50 1.37
C ALA A 278 -8.85 6.95 2.45
N GLY A 279 -7.62 7.44 2.49
CA GLY A 279 -6.64 6.99 3.48
C GLY A 279 -6.09 5.60 3.18
N PHE A 280 -5.96 4.75 4.21
CA PHE A 280 -5.32 3.42 4.08
C PHE A 280 -5.71 2.48 5.23
N HIS A 281 -5.28 1.21 5.18
CA HIS A 281 -5.42 0.18 6.22
C HIS A 281 -6.87 -0.08 6.65
N ALA A 282 -7.83 0.15 5.74
CA ALA A 282 -9.26 -0.05 6.02
C ALA A 282 -9.77 0.73 7.25
N LEU A 283 -9.11 1.83 7.64
CA LEU A 283 -9.51 2.70 8.75
C LEU A 283 -10.71 3.57 8.39
N THR A 284 -10.69 4.04 7.16
CA THR A 284 -11.61 5.04 6.59
C THR A 284 -12.24 4.51 5.31
N MET A 285 -13.29 5.16 4.88
CA MET A 285 -13.87 5.05 3.55
C MET A 285 -14.34 6.40 3.06
N GLY A 286 -14.23 6.63 1.76
CA GLY A 286 -14.77 7.81 1.11
C GLY A 286 -16.16 7.53 0.52
N HIS A 287 -17.01 8.55 0.48
CA HIS A 287 -18.24 8.50 -0.29
C HIS A 287 -18.66 9.88 -0.78
N CYS A 288 -19.38 9.90 -1.91
CA CYS A 288 -19.96 11.13 -2.45
C CYS A 288 -21.24 10.81 -3.23
N VAL A 289 -21.98 11.87 -3.56
CA VAL A 289 -23.05 11.84 -4.55
C VAL A 289 -22.61 12.65 -5.75
N LEU A 290 -22.48 11.99 -6.89
CA LEU A 290 -22.18 12.58 -8.18
C LEU A 290 -23.44 12.72 -9.03
N GLU A 291 -23.59 13.85 -9.68
CA GLU A 291 -24.56 14.08 -10.73
C GLU A 291 -23.83 14.31 -12.04
N PHE A 292 -24.08 13.48 -13.04
CA PHE A 292 -23.62 13.72 -14.40
C PHE A 292 -24.74 14.40 -15.19
N ASP A 293 -24.43 15.48 -15.84
CA ASP A 293 -25.37 16.17 -16.74
C ASP A 293 -25.49 15.47 -18.11
N GLU A 294 -26.28 16.03 -19.00
CA GLU A 294 -26.50 15.51 -20.37
C GLU A 294 -25.22 15.52 -21.24
N ASN A 295 -24.20 16.26 -20.85
CA ASN A 295 -22.90 16.35 -21.53
C ASN A 295 -21.85 15.43 -20.90
N GLY A 296 -22.14 14.79 -19.77
CA GLY A 296 -21.21 13.95 -19.01
C GLY A 296 -20.35 14.76 -18.02
N GLN A 297 -20.68 16.03 -17.79
CA GLN A 297 -20.00 16.85 -16.79
C GLN A 297 -20.46 16.43 -15.38
N ALA A 298 -19.48 16.14 -14.53
CA ALA A 298 -19.75 15.74 -13.15
C ALA A 298 -19.89 16.94 -12.21
N THR A 299 -20.88 16.88 -11.32
CA THR A 299 -21.02 17.77 -10.16
C THR A 299 -21.09 16.90 -8.91
N MET A 300 -20.17 17.14 -7.97
CA MET A 300 -20.23 16.50 -6.65
C MET A 300 -21.17 17.32 -5.76
N LEU A 301 -22.31 16.72 -5.39
CA LEU A 301 -23.34 17.37 -4.57
C LEU A 301 -22.96 17.37 -3.10
N ASN A 302 -22.31 16.32 -2.64
CA ASN A 302 -21.71 16.15 -1.33
C ASN A 302 -20.66 15.07 -1.40
N GLY A 303 -19.75 15.04 -0.42
CA GLY A 303 -18.76 13.99 -0.31
C GLY A 303 -17.84 14.21 0.89
N GLN A 304 -17.34 13.12 1.44
CA GLN A 304 -16.39 13.12 2.55
C GLN A 304 -15.72 11.78 2.74
N ASN A 305 -14.61 11.79 3.45
CA ASN A 305 -14.04 10.59 4.09
C ASN A 305 -14.63 10.42 5.49
N GLU A 306 -14.85 9.18 5.90
CA GLU A 306 -15.36 8.82 7.21
C GLU A 306 -14.43 7.85 7.92
N LEU A 307 -14.02 8.18 9.14
CA LEU A 307 -13.34 7.26 10.06
C LEU A 307 -14.38 6.33 10.71
N LEU A 308 -14.16 5.01 10.59
CA LEU A 308 -15.12 4.02 11.10
C LEU A 308 -14.70 3.53 12.48
N LEU A 309 -15.49 3.80 13.51
CA LEU A 309 -15.18 3.48 14.90
C LEU A 309 -16.09 2.42 15.51
N GLY A 310 -15.53 1.70 16.50
CA GLY A 310 -16.31 0.90 17.45
C GLY A 310 -16.86 1.77 18.60
N ARG A 311 -17.86 1.24 19.32
CA ARG A 311 -18.57 1.98 20.38
C ARG A 311 -17.81 2.13 21.69
N ARG A 312 -16.71 1.38 21.88
CA ARG A 312 -15.95 1.39 23.15
C ARG A 312 -14.70 2.25 23.01
N ILE A 313 -14.39 2.95 24.09
CA ILE A 313 -13.25 3.86 24.20
C ILE A 313 -12.41 3.42 25.40
N PHE A 314 -11.08 3.49 25.30
CA PHE A 314 -10.15 2.92 26.25
C PHE A 314 -9.00 3.88 26.55
N TRP A 315 -8.35 3.70 27.73
CA TRP A 315 -7.14 4.44 28.08
C TRP A 315 -5.85 3.82 27.52
N ASP A 316 -5.90 2.55 27.09
CA ASP A 316 -4.70 1.81 26.67
C ASP A 316 -4.84 1.27 25.25
N SER A 317 -3.70 1.06 24.59
CA SER A 317 -3.61 0.55 23.23
C SER A 317 -4.07 -0.90 23.07
N THR A 318 -4.13 -1.67 24.18
CA THR A 318 -4.61 -3.06 24.18
C THR A 318 -6.13 -3.16 24.25
N LEU A 319 -6.82 -2.03 24.40
CA LEU A 319 -8.28 -1.90 24.47
C LEU A 319 -8.89 -2.69 25.65
N ASN A 320 -8.24 -2.65 26.80
CA ASN A 320 -8.67 -3.34 28.01
C ASN A 320 -9.17 -2.38 29.10
N GLN A 321 -8.47 -1.26 29.33
CA GLN A 321 -8.81 -0.28 30.35
C GLN A 321 -9.84 0.70 29.81
N GLN A 322 -11.10 0.56 30.24
CA GLN A 322 -12.18 1.48 29.87
C GLN A 322 -12.04 2.84 30.58
N LEU A 323 -12.57 3.90 29.97
CA LEU A 323 -12.69 5.22 30.58
C LEU A 323 -13.72 5.19 31.74
N ASP A 324 -13.49 6.06 32.72
CA ASP A 324 -14.53 6.39 33.71
C ASP A 324 -15.77 6.95 33.01
N GLN A 325 -16.97 6.69 33.58
CA GLN A 325 -18.24 6.95 32.91
C GLN A 325 -18.39 8.40 32.43
N GLY A 326 -18.08 9.39 33.25
CA GLY A 326 -18.23 10.81 32.88
C GLY A 326 -17.25 11.22 31.75
N VAL A 327 -16.03 10.69 31.78
CA VAL A 327 -15.02 10.92 30.72
C VAL A 327 -15.46 10.21 29.43
N PHE A 328 -15.98 8.99 29.56
CA PHE A 328 -16.50 8.22 28.43
C PHE A 328 -17.66 8.96 27.74
N GLU A 329 -18.63 9.47 28.48
CA GLU A 329 -19.77 10.23 27.94
C GLU A 329 -19.27 11.47 27.20
N THR A 330 -18.37 12.25 27.81
CA THR A 330 -17.76 13.43 27.16
C THR A 330 -17.05 13.09 25.87
N ALA A 331 -16.25 12.03 25.87
CA ALA A 331 -15.54 11.57 24.68
C ALA A 331 -16.51 11.08 23.60
N CYS A 332 -17.55 10.33 23.98
CA CYS A 332 -18.57 9.85 23.03
C CYS A 332 -19.33 11.00 22.39
N ASP A 333 -19.79 11.98 23.17
CA ASP A 333 -20.53 13.14 22.65
C ASP A 333 -19.67 13.94 21.68
N PHE A 334 -18.40 14.13 22.00
CA PHE A 334 -17.45 14.79 21.11
C PHE A 334 -17.27 14.03 19.80
N ILE A 335 -17.02 12.72 19.87
CA ILE A 335 -16.81 11.86 18.69
C ILE A 335 -18.08 11.83 17.81
N HIS A 336 -19.27 11.68 18.41
CA HIS A 336 -20.53 11.68 17.68
C HIS A 336 -20.86 13.03 17.03
N GLY A 337 -20.32 14.12 17.56
CA GLY A 337 -20.44 15.46 16.98
C GLY A 337 -19.57 15.70 15.76
N GLN A 338 -18.61 14.80 15.45
CA GLN A 338 -17.74 14.97 14.29
C GLN A 338 -18.42 14.46 13.00
N PRO A 339 -18.53 15.29 11.95
CA PRO A 339 -19.24 14.91 10.72
C PRO A 339 -18.56 13.80 9.92
N ASN A 340 -17.24 13.66 10.09
CA ASN A 340 -16.38 12.70 9.39
C ASN A 340 -16.03 11.46 10.25
N VAL A 341 -16.81 11.18 11.28
CA VAL A 341 -16.66 9.99 12.14
C VAL A 341 -17.97 9.21 12.18
N VAL A 342 -17.90 7.91 11.94
CA VAL A 342 -19.06 7.02 12.01
C VAL A 342 -18.79 5.89 13.00
N VAL A 343 -19.63 5.83 14.04
CA VAL A 343 -19.62 4.72 15.00
C VAL A 343 -20.55 3.62 14.51
N CYS A 344 -20.01 2.48 14.12
CA CYS A 344 -20.78 1.38 13.56
C CYS A 344 -20.41 0.01 14.14
N LYS A 345 -21.38 -0.91 14.07
CA LYS A 345 -21.22 -2.31 14.45
C LYS A 345 -20.44 -3.05 13.37
N LYS A 346 -19.89 -4.21 13.74
CA LYS A 346 -19.32 -5.16 12.79
C LYS A 346 -20.43 -5.89 12.04
N HIS A 347 -20.31 -6.02 10.73
CA HIS A 347 -21.23 -6.79 9.89
C HIS A 347 -21.12 -8.29 10.23
N PRO A 348 -22.23 -8.97 10.54
CA PRO A 348 -22.19 -10.34 11.07
C PRO A 348 -21.55 -11.35 10.13
N GLU A 349 -21.90 -11.34 8.85
CA GLU A 349 -21.41 -12.30 7.86
C GLU A 349 -19.91 -12.11 7.56
N THR A 350 -19.47 -10.88 7.33
CA THR A 350 -18.05 -10.56 7.11
C THR A 350 -17.22 -10.91 8.34
N GLN A 351 -17.76 -10.65 9.54
CA GLN A 351 -17.10 -11.03 10.80
C GLN A 351 -17.04 -12.55 10.98
N ALA A 352 -18.06 -13.30 10.54
CA ALA A 352 -18.06 -14.75 10.59
C ALA A 352 -17.00 -15.35 9.67
N ILE A 353 -16.84 -14.83 8.44
CA ILE A 353 -15.78 -15.26 7.52
C ILE A 353 -14.40 -15.09 8.16
N LEU A 354 -14.13 -13.92 8.76
CA LEU A 354 -12.87 -13.67 9.46
C LEU A 354 -12.67 -14.63 10.64
N ARG A 355 -13.64 -14.73 11.54
CA ARG A 355 -13.57 -15.51 12.77
C ARG A 355 -13.39 -17.00 12.49
N ASP A 356 -14.11 -17.53 11.52
CA ASP A 356 -14.22 -18.98 11.34
C ASP A 356 -13.17 -19.52 10.36
N LYS A 357 -12.77 -18.74 9.36
CA LYS A 357 -11.82 -19.22 8.34
C LYS A 357 -10.37 -18.75 8.55
N TYR A 358 -10.14 -17.55 9.08
CA TYR A 358 -8.83 -16.91 8.99
C TYR A 358 -8.19 -16.58 10.34
N ILE A 359 -8.92 -15.98 11.27
CA ILE A 359 -8.39 -15.59 12.59
C ILE A 359 -7.72 -16.74 13.32
N PRO A 360 -8.26 -17.98 13.41
CA PRO A 360 -7.64 -19.04 14.18
C PRO A 360 -6.21 -19.36 13.74
N ARG A 361 -5.95 -19.40 12.43
CA ARG A 361 -4.60 -19.65 11.89
C ARG A 361 -3.64 -18.49 12.13
N VAL A 362 -4.14 -17.25 11.98
CA VAL A 362 -3.34 -16.05 12.27
C VAL A 362 -2.97 -16.03 13.75
N ARG A 363 -3.92 -16.24 14.66
CA ARG A 363 -3.67 -16.28 16.12
C ARG A 363 -2.71 -17.39 16.52
N ALA A 364 -2.87 -18.59 15.95
CA ALA A 364 -1.95 -19.70 16.20
C ALA A 364 -0.50 -19.36 15.82
N LEU A 365 -0.30 -18.69 14.66
CA LEU A 365 1.01 -18.22 14.25
C LEU A 365 1.50 -17.06 15.12
N GLN A 366 0.63 -16.10 15.41
CA GLN A 366 0.96 -14.94 16.25
C GLN A 366 1.48 -15.35 17.63
N SER A 367 0.88 -16.39 18.23
CA SER A 367 1.25 -16.88 19.55
C SER A 367 2.47 -17.81 19.56
N GLN A 368 3.01 -18.19 18.39
CA GLN A 368 4.19 -19.05 18.33
C GLN A 368 5.43 -18.28 18.79
N VAL A 369 5.96 -18.66 19.95
CA VAL A 369 7.24 -18.16 20.47
C VAL A 369 8.37 -18.76 19.65
N ILE A 370 9.25 -17.92 19.14
CA ILE A 370 10.40 -18.31 18.29
C ILE A 370 11.74 -17.93 18.89
N ALA A 371 11.75 -17.03 19.87
CA ALA A 371 12.94 -16.60 20.57
C ALA A 371 12.58 -16.00 21.94
N HIS A 372 13.60 -15.80 22.77
CA HIS A 372 13.52 -15.02 23.99
C HIS A 372 14.63 -13.99 24.00
N VAL A 373 14.34 -12.76 24.41
CA VAL A 373 15.35 -11.71 24.59
C VAL A 373 15.38 -11.24 26.04
N GLU A 374 16.56 -11.26 26.64
CA GLU A 374 16.74 -10.89 28.05
C GLU A 374 16.71 -9.38 28.27
N SER A 375 17.10 -8.59 27.24
CA SER A 375 17.15 -7.14 27.29
C SER A 375 16.58 -6.53 26.03
N LYS A 376 16.15 -5.25 26.11
CA LYS A 376 15.65 -4.50 24.95
C LYS A 376 16.69 -4.53 23.82
N LYS A 377 16.27 -4.96 22.62
CA LYS A 377 17.03 -4.89 21.39
C LYS A 377 16.63 -3.64 20.62
N ARG A 378 17.58 -2.74 20.52
CA ARG A 378 17.33 -1.40 20.00
C ARG A 378 17.38 -1.38 18.47
N HIS A 379 16.45 -0.63 17.90
CA HIS A 379 16.51 -0.21 16.50
C HIS A 379 16.57 1.32 16.43
N VAL A 380 17.51 1.83 15.64
CA VAL A 380 17.60 3.23 15.21
C VAL A 380 17.95 3.25 13.73
N ARG A 381 17.47 4.25 13.02
CA ARG A 381 17.74 4.35 11.58
C ARG A 381 19.17 4.80 11.31
N ILE A 382 19.61 5.86 11.96
CA ILE A 382 21.01 6.34 11.92
C ILE A 382 21.60 6.12 13.30
N PRO A 383 22.86 5.63 13.43
CA PRO A 383 23.54 5.53 14.71
C PRO A 383 23.58 6.87 15.45
N ASP A 384 23.41 6.82 16.77
CA ASP A 384 23.51 7.95 17.67
C ASP A 384 24.58 7.70 18.75
N GLU A 385 24.59 8.50 19.81
CA GLU A 385 25.56 8.40 20.91
C GLU A 385 25.57 7.03 21.61
N LEU A 386 24.45 6.29 21.54
CA LEU A 386 24.33 4.93 22.10
C LEU A 386 24.70 3.84 21.08
N GLY A 387 25.14 4.21 19.88
CA GLY A 387 25.53 3.30 18.81
C GLY A 387 24.44 3.03 17.77
N GLY A 388 24.68 2.04 16.93
CA GLY A 388 23.78 1.65 15.85
C GLY A 388 22.64 0.73 16.27
N SER A 389 21.86 0.29 15.29
CA SER A 389 20.77 -0.69 15.47
C SER A 389 21.32 -2.10 15.69
N GLU A 390 21.07 -2.69 16.85
CA GLU A 390 21.36 -4.11 17.10
C GLU A 390 20.52 -5.01 16.17
N LEU A 391 19.28 -4.61 15.88
CA LEU A 391 18.36 -5.41 15.10
C LEU A 391 18.64 -5.36 13.59
N ALA A 392 18.98 -4.20 13.02
CA ALA A 392 19.25 -4.12 11.60
C ALA A 392 20.53 -4.89 11.22
N GLY A 393 21.57 -4.85 12.06
CA GLY A 393 22.74 -5.71 11.92
C GLY A 393 22.42 -7.22 12.04
N ALA A 394 21.52 -7.59 12.97
CA ALA A 394 21.07 -8.97 13.11
C ALA A 394 20.24 -9.44 11.89
N VAL A 395 19.43 -8.57 11.30
CA VAL A 395 18.69 -8.86 10.07
C VAL A 395 19.65 -9.06 8.91
N ALA A 396 20.65 -8.18 8.71
CA ALA A 396 21.68 -8.34 7.69
C ALA A 396 22.42 -9.69 7.86
N ARG A 397 22.78 -10.05 9.10
CA ARG A 397 23.36 -11.35 9.43
C ARG A 397 22.46 -12.50 9.03
N SER A 398 21.15 -12.40 9.29
CA SER A 398 20.19 -13.46 8.98
C SER A 398 20.07 -13.71 7.47
N PHE A 399 20.18 -12.69 6.63
CA PHE A 399 20.19 -12.82 5.18
C PHE A 399 21.40 -13.64 4.72
N LEU A 400 22.60 -13.25 5.15
CA LEU A 400 23.82 -13.98 4.84
C LEU A 400 23.75 -15.44 5.30
N HIS A 401 23.30 -15.69 6.53
CA HIS A 401 23.17 -17.03 7.05
C HIS A 401 22.17 -17.88 6.25
N SER A 402 21.02 -17.33 5.93
CA SER A 402 19.97 -18.01 5.17
C SER A 402 20.45 -18.42 3.78
N LEU A 403 21.10 -17.51 3.06
CA LEU A 403 21.62 -17.79 1.70
C LEU A 403 22.80 -18.76 1.72
N ASN A 404 23.71 -18.64 2.69
CA ASN A 404 24.83 -19.58 2.80
C ASN A 404 24.35 -21.00 3.18
N LYS A 405 23.32 -21.13 4.00
CA LYS A 405 22.67 -22.42 4.28
C LYS A 405 22.06 -23.05 3.02
N ARG A 406 21.69 -22.23 2.01
CA ARG A 406 21.17 -22.67 0.72
C ARG A 406 22.25 -22.82 -0.35
N GLY A 407 23.54 -22.64 0.00
CA GLY A 407 24.68 -22.86 -0.90
C GLY A 407 25.09 -21.69 -1.79
N HIS A 408 24.59 -20.48 -1.54
CA HIS A 408 24.89 -19.31 -2.40
C HIS A 408 26.24 -18.65 -2.12
N ASN A 409 26.95 -19.03 -1.04
CA ASN A 409 28.30 -18.58 -0.70
C ASN A 409 28.47 -17.04 -0.68
N VAL A 410 27.51 -16.32 -0.06
CA VAL A 410 27.59 -14.87 0.09
C VAL A 410 28.61 -14.47 1.17
N GLN A 411 29.38 -13.42 0.91
CA GLN A 411 30.49 -12.95 1.74
C GLN A 411 30.06 -11.84 2.69
N PHE A 412 29.16 -10.96 2.25
CA PHE A 412 28.66 -9.83 3.03
C PHE A 412 27.17 -9.58 2.84
N ALA A 413 26.57 -8.82 3.76
CA ALA A 413 25.20 -8.39 3.64
C ALA A 413 25.09 -6.87 3.86
N ILE A 414 24.17 -6.23 3.10
CA ILE A 414 23.74 -4.84 3.31
C ILE A 414 22.22 -4.85 3.47
N HIS A 415 21.72 -4.15 4.49
CA HIS A 415 20.31 -3.96 4.75
C HIS A 415 20.00 -2.51 5.08
N ASN A 416 19.03 -1.91 4.40
CA ASN A 416 18.61 -0.55 4.66
C ASN A 416 17.85 -0.45 5.99
N ALA A 417 18.12 0.60 6.78
CA ALA A 417 17.52 0.78 8.10
C ALA A 417 15.99 0.78 8.08
N GLY A 418 15.39 1.33 7.03
CA GLY A 418 13.93 1.41 6.87
C GLY A 418 13.23 0.06 6.77
N GLY A 419 13.94 -1.00 6.39
CA GLY A 419 13.43 -2.37 6.37
C GLY A 419 13.14 -2.95 7.76
N VAL A 420 13.73 -2.38 8.82
CA VAL A 420 13.44 -2.71 10.23
C VAL A 420 12.56 -1.63 10.83
N ARG A 421 11.42 -1.99 11.40
CA ARG A 421 10.37 -1.01 11.76
C ARG A 421 10.25 -0.69 13.24
N THR A 422 10.80 -1.52 14.13
CA THR A 422 10.66 -1.36 15.58
C THR A 422 11.80 -2.00 16.36
N SER A 423 11.94 -1.63 17.63
CA SER A 423 12.77 -2.32 18.62
C SER A 423 12.04 -3.54 19.18
N LEU A 424 12.75 -4.50 19.77
CA LEU A 424 12.19 -5.61 20.53
C LEU A 424 12.35 -5.37 22.03
N ASN A 425 11.27 -5.57 22.78
CA ASN A 425 11.30 -5.50 24.24
C ASN A 425 11.76 -6.85 24.85
N PRO A 426 12.23 -6.86 26.11
CA PRO A 426 12.54 -8.08 26.81
C PRO A 426 11.32 -9.00 26.90
N GLY A 427 11.55 -10.31 26.84
CA GLY A 427 10.53 -11.34 26.93
C GLY A 427 10.51 -12.28 25.74
N ASP A 428 9.43 -13.05 25.64
CA ASP A 428 9.20 -13.96 24.53
C ASP A 428 8.89 -13.19 23.25
N ILE A 429 9.56 -13.56 22.17
CA ILE A 429 9.39 -13.02 20.82
C ILE A 429 8.62 -14.02 19.99
N THR A 430 7.49 -13.58 19.47
CA THR A 430 6.61 -14.39 18.65
C THR A 430 6.83 -14.13 17.14
N VAL A 431 6.28 -15.00 16.32
CA VAL A 431 6.23 -14.76 14.87
C VAL A 431 5.54 -13.42 14.55
N ALA A 432 4.52 -13.02 15.33
CA ALA A 432 3.86 -11.74 15.15
C ALA A 432 4.79 -10.53 15.40
N ASP A 433 5.67 -10.64 16.39
CA ASP A 433 6.63 -9.57 16.69
C ASP A 433 7.61 -9.39 15.52
N VAL A 434 8.04 -10.49 14.91
CA VAL A 434 8.97 -10.43 13.76
C VAL A 434 8.24 -10.09 12.47
N ALA A 435 7.30 -10.91 12.02
CA ALA A 435 6.68 -10.76 10.69
C ALA A 435 5.56 -9.71 10.63
N GLY A 436 5.00 -9.31 11.78
CA GLY A 436 3.92 -8.32 11.84
C GLY A 436 4.38 -6.92 12.27
N ARG A 437 5.52 -6.81 12.97
CA ARG A 437 5.97 -5.53 13.55
C ARG A 437 7.39 -5.16 13.19
N LEU A 438 8.34 -6.11 13.30
CA LEU A 438 9.75 -5.87 13.04
C LEU A 438 10.06 -5.78 11.55
N LEU A 439 9.62 -6.78 10.79
CA LEU A 439 9.85 -6.97 9.35
C LEU A 439 8.50 -7.23 8.63
N PRO A 440 7.60 -6.23 8.58
CA PRO A 440 6.25 -6.44 8.04
C PRO A 440 6.21 -6.61 6.52
N PHE A 441 7.31 -6.31 5.82
CA PHE A 441 7.38 -6.42 4.37
C PHE A 441 7.87 -7.80 3.95
N ALA A 442 7.05 -8.53 3.20
CA ALA A 442 7.42 -9.84 2.63
C ALA A 442 8.27 -9.66 1.35
N VAL A 443 9.43 -9.02 1.48
CA VAL A 443 10.34 -8.76 0.36
C VAL A 443 11.32 -9.93 0.22
N PRO A 444 11.52 -10.49 -1.00
CA PRO A 444 12.53 -11.52 -1.24
C PRO A 444 13.94 -11.06 -0.85
N ILE A 445 14.77 -12.02 -0.44
CA ILE A 445 16.20 -11.81 -0.21
C ILE A 445 16.95 -12.19 -1.48
N GLY A 446 17.83 -11.32 -1.95
CA GLY A 446 18.63 -11.59 -3.14
C GLY A 446 20.12 -11.76 -2.86
N PHE A 447 20.82 -12.31 -3.83
CA PHE A 447 22.29 -12.36 -3.89
C PHE A 447 22.78 -11.81 -5.21
N TYR A 448 23.99 -11.27 -5.22
CA TYR A 448 24.56 -10.60 -6.38
C TYR A 448 26.08 -10.57 -6.31
N ASP A 449 26.75 -10.49 -7.47
CA ASP A 449 28.18 -10.27 -7.58
C ASP A 449 28.47 -8.82 -8.00
N VAL A 450 29.34 -8.14 -7.26
CA VAL A 450 29.74 -6.75 -7.51
C VAL A 450 31.24 -6.55 -7.29
N LYS A 451 31.81 -5.55 -7.97
CA LYS A 451 33.16 -5.09 -7.67
C LYS A 451 33.22 -4.29 -6.35
N GLY A 452 34.37 -4.28 -5.69
CA GLY A 452 34.56 -3.49 -4.47
C GLY A 452 34.25 -2.01 -4.64
N ALA A 453 34.57 -1.41 -5.78
CA ALA A 453 34.20 -0.05 -6.13
C ALA A 453 32.67 0.18 -6.13
N VAL A 454 31.88 -0.83 -6.52
CA VAL A 454 30.42 -0.77 -6.49
C VAL A 454 29.91 -0.78 -5.05
N ILE A 455 30.49 -1.61 -4.17
CA ILE A 455 30.16 -1.64 -2.74
C ILE A 455 30.37 -0.25 -2.14
N ARG A 456 31.50 0.37 -2.39
CA ARG A 456 31.85 1.73 -1.92
C ARG A 456 30.81 2.74 -2.40
N ARG A 457 30.48 2.76 -3.68
CA ARG A 457 29.50 3.68 -4.26
C ARG A 457 28.09 3.44 -3.70
N ALA A 458 27.69 2.20 -3.45
CA ALA A 458 26.40 1.88 -2.87
C ALA A 458 26.27 2.39 -1.44
N LEU A 459 27.31 2.19 -0.60
CA LEU A 459 27.36 2.73 0.74
C LEU A 459 27.38 4.26 0.73
N GLU A 460 28.14 4.86 -0.16
CA GLU A 460 28.22 6.31 -0.35
C GLU A 460 26.86 6.91 -0.70
N GLY A 461 26.16 6.34 -1.67
CA GLY A 461 24.82 6.78 -2.09
C GLY A 461 23.80 6.63 -0.96
N ALA A 462 23.80 5.50 -0.26
CA ALA A 462 22.92 5.26 0.88
C ALA A 462 23.15 6.25 2.03
N ILE A 463 24.41 6.55 2.37
CA ILE A 463 24.75 7.56 3.40
C ILE A 463 24.33 8.96 2.95
N ASN A 464 24.60 9.33 1.68
CA ASN A 464 24.19 10.62 1.15
C ASN A 464 22.65 10.80 1.26
N ASN A 465 21.91 9.77 0.93
CA ASN A 465 20.46 9.78 1.01
C ASN A 465 19.98 9.85 2.47
N ALA A 466 20.58 9.04 3.36
CA ALA A 466 20.24 9.01 4.78
C ALA A 466 20.43 10.38 5.47
N LEU A 467 21.43 11.14 5.05
CA LEU A 467 21.71 12.49 5.55
C LEU A 467 20.92 13.60 4.81
N ASN A 468 19.91 13.24 4.00
CA ASN A 468 19.12 14.17 3.16
C ASN A 468 19.97 14.98 2.16
N ASN A 469 21.08 14.43 1.72
CA ASN A 469 21.97 15.03 0.72
C ASN A 469 21.82 14.38 -0.67
N GLY A 470 20.78 13.58 -0.86
CA GLY A 470 20.52 12.79 -2.06
C GLY A 470 19.15 13.04 -2.64
N VAL A 471 18.38 11.97 -2.84
CA VAL A 471 17.05 11.98 -3.45
C VAL A 471 16.01 12.52 -2.49
N GLU A 472 15.17 13.43 -2.95
CA GLU A 472 14.06 14.00 -2.20
C GLU A 472 13.05 12.89 -1.78
N GLY A 473 12.49 13.00 -0.58
CA GLY A 473 11.45 12.10 -0.06
C GLY A 473 11.93 10.79 0.57
N THR A 474 13.22 10.47 0.53
CA THR A 474 13.80 9.28 1.14
C THR A 474 14.35 9.58 2.54
N GLY A 475 15.54 9.49 2.88
CA GLY A 475 16.09 9.95 4.16
C GLY A 475 16.56 8.80 5.05
N SER A 476 16.47 8.95 6.37
CA SER A 476 17.15 8.08 7.36
C SER A 476 16.92 6.57 7.20
N GLY A 477 15.86 6.17 6.49
CA GLY A 477 15.58 4.76 6.17
C GLY A 477 16.61 4.10 5.26
N SER A 478 17.32 4.86 4.46
CA SER A 478 18.35 4.36 3.55
C SER A 478 19.68 4.03 4.23
N TYR A 479 19.89 4.43 5.49
CA TYR A 479 21.16 4.16 6.19
C TYR A 479 21.53 2.66 6.11
N PRO A 480 22.79 2.32 5.66
CA PRO A 480 23.19 0.94 5.42
C PRO A 480 23.68 0.29 6.72
N TYR A 481 22.95 -0.74 7.16
CA TYR A 481 23.46 -1.68 8.17
C TYR A 481 24.07 -2.89 7.48
N THR A 482 25.25 -3.30 7.91
CA THR A 482 26.05 -4.32 7.24
C THR A 482 26.36 -5.51 8.14
N TYR A 483 26.67 -6.65 7.53
CA TYR A 483 27.26 -7.79 8.19
C TYR A 483 28.39 -8.37 7.35
N ASN A 484 29.51 -8.73 7.99
CA ASN A 484 30.80 -9.09 7.36
C ASN A 484 31.38 -7.99 6.45
N LEU A 485 30.89 -6.77 6.57
CA LEU A 485 31.38 -5.58 5.90
C LEU A 485 31.47 -4.48 6.96
N ASN A 486 32.62 -3.83 7.07
CA ASN A 486 32.89 -2.78 8.05
C ASN A 486 33.31 -1.51 7.32
N PHE A 487 32.74 -0.37 7.71
CA PHE A 487 33.06 0.91 7.09
C PHE A 487 32.98 2.06 8.09
N ASP A 488 33.81 3.06 7.87
CA ASP A 488 33.73 4.36 8.54
C ASP A 488 33.40 5.43 7.51
N TYR A 489 32.62 6.43 7.90
CA TYR A 489 32.28 7.54 7.05
C TYR A 489 32.40 8.88 7.77
N GLN A 490 32.68 9.92 7.00
CA GLN A 490 32.73 11.32 7.47
C GLN A 490 31.54 12.08 6.88
N ALA A 491 30.58 12.46 7.73
CA ALA A 491 29.28 13.01 7.30
C ALA A 491 29.37 14.33 6.54
N ASP A 492 30.35 15.17 6.92
CA ASP A 492 30.63 16.50 6.37
C ASP A 492 31.58 16.49 5.16
N ALA A 493 32.13 15.32 4.78
CA ALA A 493 32.93 15.18 3.56
C ALA A 493 32.07 15.38 2.31
N PRO A 494 32.66 15.79 1.18
CA PRO A 494 31.96 15.90 -0.10
C PRO A 494 31.27 14.59 -0.51
N LYS A 495 30.18 14.68 -1.26
CA LYS A 495 29.51 13.50 -1.84
C LYS A 495 30.50 12.73 -2.72
N GLY A 496 30.59 11.41 -2.51
CA GLY A 496 31.52 10.51 -3.17
C GLY A 496 32.83 10.30 -2.42
N GLU A 497 33.07 11.02 -1.32
CA GLU A 497 34.30 10.96 -0.52
C GLU A 497 34.01 10.68 0.97
N ARG A 498 32.79 10.31 1.32
CA ARG A 498 32.39 10.09 2.73
C ARG A 498 32.90 8.79 3.30
N ILE A 499 32.96 7.72 2.51
CA ILE A 499 33.46 6.40 2.95
C ILE A 499 34.98 6.44 3.06
N GLN A 500 35.49 6.53 4.28
CA GLN A 500 36.91 6.62 4.58
C GLN A 500 37.61 5.27 4.65
N ARG A 501 36.96 4.30 5.29
CA ARG A 501 37.46 2.93 5.44
C ARG A 501 36.39 1.97 4.94
N LEU A 502 36.79 0.91 4.26
CA LEU A 502 35.92 -0.16 3.84
C LEU A 502 36.70 -1.48 3.90
N GLU A 503 36.20 -2.41 4.73
CA GLU A 503 36.82 -3.71 4.99
C GLU A 503 35.76 -4.82 4.92
N ILE A 504 36.18 -6.00 4.51
CA ILE A 504 35.40 -7.22 4.48
C ILE A 504 36.02 -8.28 5.38
N LEU A 505 35.17 -9.10 6.01
CA LEU A 505 35.64 -10.21 6.85
C LEU A 505 36.02 -11.39 5.94
N ASP A 506 37.33 -11.70 5.88
CA ASP A 506 37.87 -12.87 5.20
C ASP A 506 38.41 -13.86 6.23
N GLY A 507 37.70 -14.98 6.38
CA GLY A 507 37.92 -15.92 7.48
C GLY A 507 37.72 -15.26 8.85
N TYR A 508 38.82 -14.94 9.55
CA TYR A 508 38.80 -14.28 10.87
C TYR A 508 39.49 -12.91 10.86
N ARG A 509 39.77 -12.36 9.68
CA ARG A 509 40.53 -11.09 9.55
C ARG A 509 39.73 -10.09 8.74
N TRP A 510 39.73 -8.84 9.20
CA TRP A 510 39.26 -7.72 8.42
C TRP A 510 40.34 -7.34 7.39
N VAL A 511 39.97 -7.36 6.11
CA VAL A 511 40.85 -6.99 5.00
C VAL A 511 40.23 -5.83 4.23
N LYS A 512 41.07 -4.92 3.77
CA LYS A 512 40.60 -3.80 2.94
C LYS A 512 39.92 -4.34 1.68
N VAL A 513 38.77 -3.81 1.34
CA VAL A 513 38.08 -4.13 0.08
C VAL A 513 38.91 -3.60 -1.08
N ASP A 514 39.23 -4.50 -2.01
CA ASP A 514 39.87 -4.17 -3.28
C ASP A 514 38.79 -3.71 -4.28
N ASP A 515 38.93 -2.49 -4.80
CA ASP A 515 37.94 -1.87 -5.66
C ASP A 515 37.74 -2.65 -6.99
N ASP A 516 38.74 -3.41 -7.45
CA ASP A 516 38.67 -4.20 -8.69
C ASP A 516 38.28 -5.66 -8.49
N ALA A 517 38.36 -6.18 -7.27
CA ALA A 517 37.98 -7.56 -6.95
C ALA A 517 36.45 -7.74 -6.94
N TRP A 518 36.00 -8.97 -7.25
CA TRP A 518 34.60 -9.36 -7.19
C TRP A 518 34.24 -9.92 -5.82
N TYR A 519 33.07 -9.52 -5.33
CA TYR A 519 32.52 -9.97 -4.06
C TYR A 519 31.06 -10.37 -4.24
N ARG A 520 30.64 -11.43 -3.56
CA ARG A 520 29.23 -11.85 -3.54
C ARG A 520 28.53 -11.31 -2.31
N GLY A 521 27.55 -10.46 -2.53
CA GLY A 521 26.74 -9.83 -1.50
C GLY A 521 25.30 -10.34 -1.43
N THR A 522 24.61 -9.92 -0.40
CA THR A 522 23.15 -10.10 -0.24
C THR A 522 22.48 -8.85 0.27
N SER A 523 21.27 -8.63 -0.18
CA SER A 523 20.37 -7.56 0.28
C SER A 523 18.92 -7.98 0.05
N SER A 524 17.97 -7.17 0.55
CA SER A 524 16.58 -7.31 0.11
C SER A 524 16.44 -6.98 -1.38
N ALA A 525 15.48 -7.57 -2.06
CA ALA A 525 15.20 -7.26 -3.46
C ALA A 525 14.91 -5.76 -3.67
N TYR A 526 14.34 -5.08 -2.67
CA TYR A 526 14.15 -3.63 -2.68
C TYR A 526 15.48 -2.87 -2.79
N THR A 527 16.46 -3.19 -1.95
CA THR A 527 17.79 -2.57 -1.98
C THR A 527 18.52 -2.88 -3.30
N MET A 528 18.38 -4.10 -3.80
CA MET A 528 19.00 -4.53 -5.07
C MET A 528 18.48 -3.77 -6.29
N LYS A 529 17.25 -3.25 -6.23
CA LYS A 529 16.68 -2.39 -7.28
C LYS A 529 17.26 -0.97 -7.31
N GLY A 530 18.27 -0.69 -6.52
CA GLY A 530 18.97 0.60 -6.50
C GLY A 530 18.18 1.73 -5.85
N LYS A 531 17.14 1.44 -5.05
CA LYS A 531 16.32 2.47 -4.42
C LYS A 531 17.04 3.14 -3.25
N GLU A 532 16.63 4.36 -2.92
CA GLU A 532 17.08 5.11 -1.75
C GLU A 532 18.62 5.28 -1.67
N GLY A 533 19.26 5.59 -2.78
CA GLY A 533 20.71 5.84 -2.82
C GLY A 533 21.56 4.60 -3.11
N TYR A 534 20.95 3.45 -3.38
CA TYR A 534 21.65 2.21 -3.73
C TYR A 534 21.81 1.98 -5.24
N GLU A 535 21.66 3.02 -6.08
CA GLU A 535 21.71 2.94 -7.55
C GLU A 535 22.97 2.23 -8.07
N ALA A 536 24.08 2.33 -7.36
CA ALA A 536 25.32 1.64 -7.73
C ALA A 536 25.16 0.10 -7.79
N LEU A 537 24.19 -0.48 -7.04
CA LEU A 537 23.92 -1.92 -7.10
C LEU A 537 23.33 -2.36 -8.45
N LEU A 538 22.81 -1.45 -9.27
CA LEU A 538 22.36 -1.79 -10.63
C LEU A 538 23.50 -2.27 -11.55
N ASP A 539 24.75 -2.04 -11.15
CA ASP A 539 25.94 -2.59 -11.83
C ASP A 539 26.25 -4.06 -11.44
N MET A 540 25.39 -4.71 -10.65
CA MET A 540 25.54 -6.11 -10.22
C MET A 540 25.45 -7.10 -11.39
N LYS A 541 25.99 -8.31 -11.16
CA LYS A 541 25.89 -9.46 -12.07
C LYS A 541 25.52 -10.71 -11.28
N GLY A 542 25.10 -11.76 -12.00
CA GLY A 542 24.83 -13.05 -11.40
C GLY A 542 23.79 -13.02 -10.27
N GLU A 543 22.85 -12.08 -10.36
CA GLU A 543 21.81 -11.86 -9.36
C GLU A 543 20.77 -12.98 -9.37
N GLY A 544 20.22 -13.25 -8.18
CA GLY A 544 19.10 -14.14 -7.97
C GLY A 544 18.36 -13.80 -6.69
N CYS A 545 17.07 -14.07 -6.64
CA CYS A 545 16.25 -13.89 -5.45
C CYS A 545 15.75 -15.21 -4.90
N VAL A 546 15.64 -15.27 -3.57
CA VAL A 546 15.14 -16.41 -2.83
C VAL A 546 14.00 -15.92 -1.92
N SER A 547 12.79 -16.42 -2.15
CA SER A 547 11.59 -16.13 -1.36
C SER A 547 11.42 -17.09 -0.16
#